data_436d9b3ecad40cdd0fd88069fb61bd81
#
_entry.id   436d9b3ecad40cdd0fd88069fb61bd81
#
_cell.length_a   1.000
_cell.length_b   1.000
_cell.length_c   1.000
_cell.angle_alpha   90.00
_cell.angle_beta   90.00
_cell.angle_gamma   90.00
#
_symmetry.space_group_name_H-M   'P 1'
#
loop_
_entity.id
_entity.type
_entity.pdbx_description
1 polymer ?
#
loop_
_entity_poly.entity_id
_entity_poly.type
_entity_poly.pdbx_seq_one_letter_code
_entity_poly.pdbx_strand_id
1 'polypeptide(L)'
;MKEAKNKDVFTYLLWSVIIQVVAGFMIPPLYRLIAGPAADKATELVLTSAVYSIVLFVMFYRLKWCPLSPDYVRGKHWDVLFWTVVFTLGSIIPMAFLEEAMPELPNLVEDELTLLVGSNFGYVTICLFAPLVEEMIFRGAILRTLLSVMKGKTWLPIVISAFLFALIHMNPAQMPYAFVVGIFLGWIYSRTGS
;
A
#
# COMPACT_ATOMS: atom_id res chain seq x y z
N MET A 1 5.89 -15.93 -20.52
CA MET A 1 5.84 -14.71 -19.68
C MET A 1 6.20 -13.53 -20.56
N LYS A 2 5.34 -12.48 -20.64
CA LYS A 2 5.70 -11.23 -21.32
C LYS A 2 6.92 -10.62 -20.64
N GLU A 3 7.93 -10.20 -21.43
CA GLU A 3 9.06 -9.44 -20.87
C GLU A 3 8.55 -8.18 -20.17
N ALA A 4 8.89 -8.02 -18.90
CA ALA A 4 8.50 -6.84 -18.12
C ALA A 4 9.23 -5.60 -18.69
N LYS A 5 8.49 -4.50 -18.86
CA LYS A 5 9.00 -3.24 -19.44
C LYS A 5 8.78 -2.09 -18.46
N ASN A 6 9.59 -1.04 -18.54
CA ASN A 6 9.39 0.17 -17.74
C ASN A 6 7.98 0.78 -17.90
N LYS A 7 7.34 0.59 -19.07
CA LYS A 7 5.95 1.02 -19.32
C LYS A 7 4.95 0.37 -18.37
N ASP A 8 5.26 -0.85 -17.89
CA ASP A 8 4.35 -1.58 -17.00
C ASP A 8 4.29 -0.91 -15.62
N VAL A 9 5.40 -0.38 -15.10
CA VAL A 9 5.46 0.34 -13.81
C VAL A 9 4.56 1.58 -13.84
N PHE A 10 4.66 2.37 -14.91
CA PHE A 10 3.79 3.53 -15.10
C PHE A 10 2.30 3.13 -15.17
N THR A 11 2.01 2.04 -15.88
CA THR A 11 0.65 1.51 -16.01
C THR A 11 0.08 1.09 -14.66
N TYR A 12 0.88 0.41 -13.82
CA TYR A 12 0.46 -0.03 -12.48
C TYR A 12 0.11 1.16 -11.58
N LEU A 13 0.98 2.18 -11.55
CA LEU A 13 0.75 3.41 -10.80
C LEU A 13 -0.47 4.18 -11.32
N LEU A 14 -0.56 4.36 -12.63
CA LEU A 14 -1.66 5.10 -13.25
C LEU A 14 -3.02 4.49 -12.89
N TRP A 15 -3.17 3.18 -13.04
CA TRP A 15 -4.42 2.50 -12.70
C TRP A 15 -4.70 2.51 -11.20
N SER A 16 -3.68 2.42 -10.34
CA SER A 16 -3.87 2.53 -8.89
C SER A 16 -4.43 3.90 -8.52
N VAL A 17 -3.88 4.97 -9.07
CA VAL A 17 -4.36 6.34 -8.84
C VAL A 17 -5.74 6.55 -9.44
N ILE A 18 -5.98 6.12 -10.68
CA ILE A 18 -7.30 6.28 -11.34
C ILE A 18 -8.41 5.60 -10.52
N ILE A 19 -8.20 4.36 -10.09
CA ILE A 19 -9.22 3.63 -9.33
C ILE A 19 -9.47 4.29 -7.99
N GLN A 20 -8.43 4.76 -7.29
CA GLN A 20 -8.57 5.48 -6.02
C GLN A 20 -9.37 6.78 -6.20
N VAL A 21 -9.03 7.57 -7.22
CA VAL A 21 -9.73 8.83 -7.54
C VAL A 21 -11.18 8.56 -7.93
N VAL A 22 -11.42 7.59 -8.83
CA VAL A 22 -12.79 7.24 -9.26
C VAL A 22 -13.62 6.75 -8.07
N ALA A 23 -13.08 5.89 -7.21
CA ALA A 23 -13.79 5.43 -6.02
C ALA A 23 -14.10 6.61 -5.07
N GLY A 24 -13.15 7.51 -4.83
CA GLY A 24 -13.33 8.70 -4.01
C GLY A 24 -14.40 9.66 -4.53
N PHE A 25 -14.59 9.74 -5.86
CA PHE A 25 -15.65 10.58 -6.45
C PHE A 25 -17.01 9.89 -6.58
N MET A 26 -17.03 8.57 -6.75
CA MET A 26 -18.28 7.85 -7.04
C MET A 26 -18.94 7.26 -5.79
N ILE A 27 -18.16 6.68 -4.88
CA ILE A 27 -18.73 5.97 -3.73
C ILE A 27 -19.41 6.89 -2.72
N PRO A 28 -18.84 8.05 -2.31
CA PRO A 28 -19.47 8.94 -1.36
C PRO A 28 -20.88 9.42 -1.78
N PRO A 29 -21.09 9.97 -2.98
CA PRO A 29 -22.43 10.43 -3.37
C PRO A 29 -23.41 9.27 -3.53
N LEU A 30 -22.95 8.10 -4.00
CA LEU A 30 -23.81 6.91 -4.11
C LEU A 30 -24.25 6.42 -2.74
N TYR A 31 -23.35 6.36 -1.77
CA TYR A 31 -23.67 5.98 -0.39
C TYR A 31 -24.68 6.95 0.23
N ARG A 32 -24.46 8.27 0.08
CA ARG A 32 -25.37 9.29 0.61
C ARG A 32 -26.77 9.23 -0.03
N LEU A 33 -26.84 8.89 -1.30
CA LEU A 33 -28.11 8.70 -2.01
C LEU A 33 -28.91 7.52 -1.44
N ILE A 34 -28.21 6.43 -1.07
CA ILE A 34 -28.83 5.20 -0.54
C ILE A 34 -29.17 5.34 0.95
N ALA A 35 -28.24 5.83 1.75
CA ALA A 35 -28.39 5.95 3.20
C ALA A 35 -29.25 7.17 3.62
N GLY A 36 -29.41 8.16 2.74
CA GLY A 36 -30.17 9.37 3.03
C GLY A 36 -29.65 10.11 4.26
N PRO A 37 -30.58 10.59 5.16
CA PRO A 37 -30.19 11.31 6.37
C PRO A 37 -29.36 10.51 7.38
N ALA A 38 -29.31 9.18 7.24
CA ALA A 38 -28.53 8.30 8.11
C ALA A 38 -27.09 8.10 7.63
N ALA A 39 -26.68 8.77 6.55
CA ALA A 39 -25.33 8.67 6.02
C ALA A 39 -24.30 9.26 7.01
N ASP A 40 -23.37 8.44 7.47
CA ASP A 40 -22.28 8.86 8.32
C ASP A 40 -20.94 8.83 7.58
N LYS A 41 -20.01 9.71 7.96
CA LYS A 41 -18.73 9.89 7.30
C LYS A 41 -17.79 8.69 7.47
N ALA A 42 -17.82 8.02 8.61
CA ALA A 42 -16.95 6.87 8.88
C ALA A 42 -17.30 5.70 7.96
N THR A 43 -18.59 5.36 7.82
CA THR A 43 -19.06 4.33 6.88
C THR A 43 -18.75 4.71 5.43
N GLU A 44 -18.90 5.98 5.06
CA GLU A 44 -18.52 6.49 3.73
C GLU A 44 -17.04 6.20 3.41
N LEU A 45 -16.14 6.51 4.36
CA LEU A 45 -14.70 6.27 4.21
C LEU A 45 -14.36 4.78 4.15
N VAL A 46 -14.99 3.97 5.02
CA VAL A 46 -14.82 2.51 5.03
C VAL A 46 -15.23 1.91 3.70
N LEU A 47 -16.42 2.25 3.20
CA LEU A 47 -16.92 1.73 1.92
C LEU A 47 -16.02 2.16 0.76
N THR A 48 -15.59 3.41 0.72
CA THR A 48 -14.69 3.91 -0.32
C THR A 48 -13.38 3.14 -0.32
N SER A 49 -12.75 2.99 0.85
CA SER A 49 -11.48 2.27 1.01
C SER A 49 -11.62 0.78 0.69
N ALA A 50 -12.69 0.14 1.14
CA ALA A 50 -12.94 -1.28 0.84
C ALA A 50 -13.16 -1.53 -0.65
N VAL A 51 -13.99 -0.70 -1.30
CA VAL A 51 -14.31 -0.85 -2.72
C VAL A 51 -13.06 -0.66 -3.58
N TYR A 52 -12.28 0.41 -3.39
CA TYR A 52 -11.07 0.59 -4.20
C TYR A 52 -10.05 -0.52 -3.96
N SER A 53 -9.90 -1.00 -2.72
CA SER A 53 -8.99 -2.11 -2.40
C SER A 53 -9.42 -3.40 -3.10
N ILE A 54 -10.71 -3.74 -3.07
CA ILE A 54 -11.24 -4.94 -3.75
C ILE A 54 -11.07 -4.81 -5.27
N VAL A 55 -11.37 -3.65 -5.86
CA VAL A 55 -11.24 -3.44 -7.30
C VAL A 55 -9.78 -3.57 -7.74
N LEU A 56 -8.84 -2.96 -7.02
CA LEU A 56 -7.41 -3.07 -7.28
C LEU A 56 -6.93 -4.51 -7.15
N PHE A 57 -7.31 -5.19 -6.06
CA PHE A 57 -6.96 -6.60 -5.85
C PHE A 57 -7.41 -7.46 -7.03
N VAL A 58 -8.69 -7.38 -7.39
CA VAL A 58 -9.28 -8.16 -8.48
C VAL A 58 -8.62 -7.82 -9.82
N MET A 59 -8.36 -6.55 -10.08
CA MET A 59 -7.72 -6.11 -11.33
C MET A 59 -6.30 -6.65 -11.44
N PHE A 60 -5.45 -6.45 -10.42
CA PHE A 60 -4.06 -6.93 -10.46
C PHE A 60 -3.97 -8.45 -10.56
N TYR A 61 -4.87 -9.16 -9.86
CA TYR A 61 -4.97 -10.61 -9.95
C TYR A 61 -5.40 -11.09 -11.34
N ARG A 62 -6.50 -10.54 -11.89
CA ARG A 62 -7.06 -10.95 -13.20
C ARG A 62 -6.14 -10.61 -14.36
N LEU A 63 -5.47 -9.46 -14.32
CA LEU A 63 -4.51 -9.04 -15.34
C LEU A 63 -3.14 -9.72 -15.18
N LYS A 64 -2.96 -10.54 -14.13
CA LYS A 64 -1.70 -11.23 -13.82
C LYS A 64 -0.52 -10.27 -13.66
N TRP A 65 -0.78 -9.06 -13.18
CA TRP A 65 0.25 -8.07 -12.90
C TRP A 65 1.06 -8.42 -11.64
N CYS A 66 0.40 -9.06 -10.69
CA CYS A 66 1.03 -9.66 -9.52
C CYS A 66 0.72 -11.18 -9.51
N PRO A 67 1.70 -12.05 -9.76
CA PRO A 67 1.49 -13.50 -9.62
C PRO A 67 1.45 -13.85 -8.14
N LEU A 68 0.30 -14.30 -7.70
CA LEU A 68 0.15 -14.91 -6.39
C LEU A 68 0.57 -16.39 -6.51
N SER A 69 1.67 -16.78 -5.87
CA SER A 69 2.10 -18.18 -5.83
C SER A 69 1.67 -18.83 -4.52
N PRO A 70 0.95 -19.95 -4.55
CA PRO A 70 0.66 -20.72 -3.34
C PRO A 70 1.92 -21.33 -2.71
N ASP A 71 3.02 -21.41 -3.44
CA ASP A 71 4.28 -21.97 -2.95
C ASP A 71 4.88 -21.14 -1.81
N TYR A 72 4.62 -19.84 -1.80
CA TYR A 72 5.02 -18.97 -0.71
C TYR A 72 4.36 -19.33 0.63
N VAL A 73 3.04 -19.53 0.62
CA VAL A 73 2.31 -19.95 1.82
C VAL A 73 2.73 -21.35 2.27
N ARG A 74 3.13 -22.20 1.31
CA ARG A 74 3.64 -23.56 1.59
C ARG A 74 5.08 -23.58 2.10
N GLY A 75 5.87 -22.57 1.76
CA GLY A 75 7.29 -22.46 2.11
C GLY A 75 7.56 -22.28 3.61
N LYS A 76 6.54 -22.01 4.43
CA LYS A 76 6.61 -21.87 5.91
C LYS A 76 7.76 -20.96 6.36
N HIS A 77 7.88 -19.78 5.77
CA HIS A 77 8.88 -18.77 6.13
C HIS A 77 8.57 -18.09 7.49
N TRP A 78 8.42 -18.90 8.52
CA TRP A 78 8.09 -18.41 9.88
C TRP A 78 9.21 -17.54 10.47
N ASP A 79 10.44 -17.81 10.10
CA ASP A 79 11.61 -17.02 10.47
C ASP A 79 11.54 -15.61 9.87
N VAL A 80 11.19 -15.46 8.60
CA VAL A 80 10.99 -14.16 7.95
C VAL A 80 9.84 -13.40 8.62
N LEU A 81 8.71 -14.07 8.86
CA LEU A 81 7.57 -13.46 9.53
C LEU A 81 7.94 -12.98 10.94
N PHE A 82 8.61 -13.83 11.72
CA PHE A 82 9.06 -13.49 13.08
C PHE A 82 9.96 -12.24 13.07
N TRP A 83 10.99 -12.23 12.22
CA TRP A 83 11.91 -11.08 12.17
C TRP A 83 11.24 -9.82 11.60
N THR A 84 10.27 -9.96 10.70
CA THR A 84 9.48 -8.82 10.22
C THR A 84 8.68 -8.20 11.37
N VAL A 85 8.02 -9.01 12.19
CA VAL A 85 7.28 -8.53 13.38
C VAL A 85 8.23 -7.86 14.36
N VAL A 86 9.37 -8.50 14.69
CA VAL A 86 10.38 -7.92 15.61
C VAL A 86 10.90 -6.57 15.09
N PHE A 87 11.19 -6.48 13.79
CA PHE A 87 11.63 -5.23 13.19
C PHE A 87 10.53 -4.16 13.24
N THR A 88 9.29 -4.50 12.90
CA THR A 88 8.16 -3.57 12.93
C THR A 88 7.97 -2.99 14.34
N LEU A 89 7.96 -3.85 15.37
CA LEU A 89 7.85 -3.40 16.75
C LEU A 89 9.07 -2.58 17.18
N GLY A 90 10.28 -2.99 16.81
CA GLY A 90 11.51 -2.29 17.10
C GLY A 90 11.66 -0.95 16.37
N SER A 91 10.95 -0.74 15.25
CA SER A 91 11.00 0.52 14.51
C SER A 91 10.08 1.61 15.08
N ILE A 92 9.15 1.28 15.98
CA ILE A 92 8.18 2.24 16.53
C ILE A 92 8.89 3.42 17.20
N ILE A 93 9.83 3.15 18.12
CA ILE A 93 10.54 4.21 18.84
C ILE A 93 11.46 5.05 17.94
N PRO A 94 12.31 4.46 17.06
CA PRO A 94 13.11 5.23 16.11
C PRO A 94 12.26 6.08 15.16
N MET A 95 11.09 5.57 14.72
CA MET A 95 10.21 6.33 13.85
C MET A 95 9.53 7.49 14.58
N ALA A 96 9.08 7.30 15.81
CA ALA A 96 8.55 8.39 16.63
C ALA A 96 9.60 9.47 16.87
N PHE A 97 10.85 9.10 17.16
CA PHE A 97 11.96 10.05 17.29
C PHE A 97 12.26 10.80 15.98
N LEU A 98 12.19 10.08 14.84
CA LEU A 98 12.37 10.71 13.52
C LEU A 98 11.27 11.74 13.26
N GLU A 99 10.02 11.42 13.58
CA GLU A 99 8.86 12.32 13.45
C GLU A 99 9.04 13.57 14.32
N GLU A 100 9.46 13.41 15.56
CA GLU A 100 9.71 14.51 16.50
C GLU A 100 10.90 15.40 16.08
N ALA A 101 11.91 14.83 15.42
CA ALA A 101 13.08 15.54 14.92
C ALA A 101 12.86 16.28 13.60
N MET A 102 11.79 15.96 12.88
CA MET A 102 11.44 16.65 11.63
C MET A 102 10.59 17.90 11.91
N PRO A 103 10.62 18.89 10.99
CA PRO A 103 9.65 19.99 11.05
C PRO A 103 8.22 19.44 10.94
N GLU A 104 7.27 20.12 11.57
CA GLU A 104 5.85 19.75 11.46
C GLU A 104 5.42 19.73 9.99
N LEU A 105 5.07 18.53 9.53
CA LEU A 105 4.59 18.31 8.17
C LEU A 105 3.05 18.29 8.19
N PRO A 106 2.39 18.91 7.19
CA PRO A 106 0.94 18.91 7.15
C PRO A 106 0.39 17.48 7.02
N ASN A 107 -0.51 17.13 7.93
CA ASN A 107 -1.24 15.87 7.91
C ASN A 107 -2.62 16.09 7.30
N LEU A 108 -2.74 15.76 6.02
CA LEU A 108 -3.94 16.06 5.22
C LEU A 108 -5.09 15.07 5.42
N VAL A 109 -4.83 13.96 6.11
CA VAL A 109 -5.80 12.84 6.29
C VAL A 109 -6.02 12.46 7.76
N GLU A 110 -5.63 13.32 8.69
CA GLU A 110 -5.69 13.03 10.13
C GLU A 110 -7.12 12.76 10.60
N ASP A 111 -8.05 13.61 10.20
CA ASP A 111 -9.47 13.49 10.57
C ASP A 111 -10.08 12.20 9.99
N GLU A 112 -9.77 11.89 8.72
CA GLU A 112 -10.25 10.69 8.06
C GLU A 112 -9.67 9.42 8.71
N LEU A 113 -8.39 9.42 9.05
CA LEU A 113 -7.75 8.28 9.73
C LEU A 113 -8.34 8.08 11.12
N THR A 114 -8.56 9.16 11.86
CA THR A 114 -9.18 9.10 13.20
C THR A 114 -10.60 8.52 13.13
N LEU A 115 -11.41 8.94 12.16
CA LEU A 115 -12.73 8.38 11.91
C LEU A 115 -12.67 6.89 11.51
N LEU A 116 -11.74 6.52 10.65
CA LEU A 116 -11.54 5.14 10.23
C LEU A 116 -11.13 4.24 11.40
N VAL A 117 -10.14 4.65 12.19
CA VAL A 117 -9.67 3.88 13.35
C VAL A 117 -10.77 3.75 14.41
N GLY A 118 -11.60 4.78 14.60
CA GLY A 118 -12.72 4.76 15.53
C GLY A 118 -13.93 3.93 15.06
N SER A 119 -13.95 3.47 13.81
CA SER A 119 -15.07 2.72 13.26
C SER A 119 -14.87 1.20 13.32
N ASN A 120 -15.97 0.44 13.47
CA ASN A 120 -15.94 -1.02 13.63
C ASN A 120 -15.26 -1.79 12.48
N PHE A 121 -15.32 -1.28 11.25
CA PHE A 121 -14.74 -1.93 10.06
C PHE A 121 -13.55 -1.16 9.46
N GLY A 122 -13.35 0.10 9.83
CA GLY A 122 -12.25 0.92 9.31
C GLY A 122 -10.87 0.36 9.62
N TYR A 123 -10.67 -0.20 10.82
CA TYR A 123 -9.54 -0.88 11.33
C TYR A 123 -9.21 -2.11 10.50
N VAL A 124 -10.22 -2.92 10.07
CA VAL A 124 -9.95 -4.03 9.15
C VAL A 124 -9.53 -3.52 7.77
N THR A 125 -10.12 -2.44 7.31
CA THR A 125 -9.85 -1.86 6.00
C THR A 125 -8.44 -1.28 5.93
N ILE A 126 -8.02 -0.49 6.93
CA ILE A 126 -6.70 0.16 6.92
C ILE A 126 -5.55 -0.71 7.42
N CYS A 127 -5.83 -1.69 8.33
CA CYS A 127 -4.77 -2.55 8.87
C CYS A 127 -4.59 -3.86 8.09
N LEU A 128 -5.58 -4.26 7.27
CA LEU A 128 -5.50 -5.51 6.54
C LEU A 128 -5.66 -5.32 5.02
N PHE A 129 -6.77 -4.75 4.56
CA PHE A 129 -7.04 -4.68 3.12
C PHE A 129 -6.12 -3.69 2.39
N ALA A 130 -5.93 -2.49 2.91
CA ALA A 130 -5.06 -1.50 2.27
C ALA A 130 -3.61 -2.01 2.19
N PRO A 131 -2.95 -2.46 3.28
CA PRO A 131 -1.59 -2.97 3.21
C PRO A 131 -1.42 -4.17 2.28
N LEU A 132 -2.41 -5.08 2.25
CA LEU A 132 -2.36 -6.25 1.37
C LEU A 132 -2.35 -5.85 -0.12
N VAL A 133 -3.18 -4.88 -0.48
CA VAL A 133 -3.25 -4.35 -1.85
C VAL A 133 -1.99 -3.54 -2.18
N GLU A 134 -1.50 -2.74 -1.25
CA GLU A 134 -0.26 -1.99 -1.41
C GLU A 134 0.94 -2.91 -1.65
N GLU A 135 1.10 -3.98 -0.86
CA GLU A 135 2.17 -4.97 -1.09
C GLU A 135 2.03 -5.66 -2.45
N MET A 136 0.82 -5.99 -2.86
CA MET A 136 0.57 -6.58 -4.16
C MET A 136 0.98 -5.64 -5.32
N ILE A 137 0.72 -4.34 -5.18
CA ILE A 137 1.07 -3.32 -6.18
C ILE A 137 2.57 -3.05 -6.15
N PHE A 138 3.12 -2.69 -4.95
CA PHE A 138 4.48 -2.17 -4.86
C PHE A 138 5.54 -3.26 -4.88
N ARG A 139 5.34 -4.40 -4.20
CA ARG A 139 6.31 -5.51 -4.21
C ARG A 139 5.99 -6.50 -5.30
N GLY A 140 4.74 -6.93 -5.39
CA GLY A 140 4.30 -7.94 -6.35
C GLY A 140 4.34 -7.49 -7.82
N ALA A 141 4.10 -6.23 -8.13
CA ALA A 141 4.12 -5.71 -9.50
C ALA A 141 5.28 -4.74 -9.76
N ILE A 142 5.37 -3.61 -9.07
CA ILE A 142 6.32 -2.53 -9.36
C ILE A 142 7.76 -2.97 -9.11
N LEU A 143 8.11 -3.34 -7.87
CA LEU A 143 9.48 -3.71 -7.51
C LEU A 143 9.95 -4.93 -8.30
N ARG A 144 9.11 -5.94 -8.45
CA ARG A 144 9.42 -7.11 -9.27
C ARG A 144 9.75 -6.73 -10.71
N THR A 145 8.99 -5.82 -11.31
CA THR A 145 9.25 -5.31 -12.65
C THR A 145 10.57 -4.55 -12.72
N LEU A 146 10.81 -3.63 -11.76
CA LEU A 146 12.06 -2.87 -11.69
C LEU A 146 13.29 -3.78 -11.54
N LEU A 147 13.23 -4.78 -10.66
CA LEU A 147 14.30 -5.77 -10.49
C LEU A 147 14.57 -6.57 -11.78
N SER A 148 13.54 -6.89 -12.54
CA SER A 148 13.68 -7.63 -13.80
C SER A 148 14.27 -6.80 -14.93
N VAL A 149 14.00 -5.51 -14.96
CA VAL A 149 14.48 -4.56 -15.97
C VAL A 149 15.89 -4.05 -15.64
N MET A 150 16.14 -3.74 -14.37
CA MET A 150 17.42 -3.20 -13.88
C MET A 150 18.35 -4.33 -13.39
N LYS A 151 18.61 -5.30 -14.26
CA LYS A 151 19.45 -6.47 -13.93
C LYS A 151 20.79 -6.07 -13.30
N GLY A 152 21.17 -6.77 -12.22
CA GLY A 152 22.42 -6.51 -11.49
C GLY A 152 22.35 -5.33 -10.50
N LYS A 153 21.24 -4.60 -10.44
CA LYS A 153 21.03 -3.52 -9.46
C LYS A 153 19.91 -3.93 -8.50
N THR A 154 20.20 -4.04 -7.21
CA THR A 154 19.20 -4.40 -6.20
C THR A 154 18.65 -3.16 -5.48
N TRP A 155 19.56 -2.29 -5.03
CA TRP A 155 19.16 -1.14 -4.22
C TRP A 155 18.41 -0.05 -4.99
N LEU A 156 18.79 0.23 -6.23
CA LEU A 156 18.13 1.25 -7.03
C LEU A 156 16.64 0.93 -7.29
N PRO A 157 16.25 -0.29 -7.73
CA PRO A 157 14.84 -0.71 -7.76
C PRO A 157 14.10 -0.55 -6.44
N ILE A 158 14.73 -0.92 -5.31
CA ILE A 158 14.13 -0.80 -3.97
C ILE A 158 13.83 0.68 -3.66
N VAL A 159 14.82 1.55 -3.82
CA VAL A 159 14.68 2.99 -3.54
C VAL A 159 13.61 3.63 -4.43
N ILE A 160 13.59 3.30 -5.72
CA ILE A 160 12.56 3.80 -6.65
C ILE A 160 11.17 3.32 -6.20
N SER A 161 11.00 2.03 -5.91
CA SER A 161 9.71 1.49 -5.46
C SER A 161 9.26 2.10 -4.14
N ALA A 162 10.17 2.29 -3.18
CA ALA A 162 9.88 2.93 -1.89
C ALA A 162 9.50 4.41 -2.04
N PHE A 163 10.16 5.12 -2.94
CA PHE A 163 9.83 6.52 -3.25
C PHE A 163 8.44 6.65 -3.87
N LEU A 164 8.11 5.79 -4.83
CA LEU A 164 6.78 5.75 -5.44
C LEU A 164 5.70 5.36 -4.41
N PHE A 165 6.03 4.46 -3.50
CA PHE A 165 5.15 4.07 -2.40
C PHE A 165 4.88 5.25 -1.45
N ALA A 166 5.90 6.01 -1.09
CA ALA A 166 5.72 7.22 -0.29
C ALA A 166 4.87 8.27 -1.02
N LEU A 167 5.14 8.51 -2.30
CA LEU A 167 4.42 9.50 -3.09
C LEU A 167 2.92 9.22 -3.23
N ILE A 168 2.50 7.95 -3.35
CA ILE A 168 1.10 7.61 -3.56
C ILE A 168 0.22 7.90 -2.33
N HIS A 169 0.84 8.07 -1.15
CA HIS A 169 0.11 8.47 0.05
C HIS A 169 -0.40 9.92 -0.02
N MET A 170 0.22 10.76 -0.85
CA MET A 170 -0.14 12.18 -1.05
C MET A 170 -0.34 12.96 0.27
N ASN A 171 0.26 12.49 1.36
CA ASN A 171 0.21 13.07 2.67
C ASN A 171 1.63 13.31 3.21
N PRO A 172 2.11 14.57 3.27
CA PRO A 172 3.47 14.88 3.68
C PRO A 172 3.89 14.27 5.01
N ALA A 173 3.01 14.21 5.99
CA ALA A 173 3.30 13.62 7.30
C ALA A 173 3.57 12.10 7.22
N GLN A 174 2.94 11.38 6.29
CA GLN A 174 3.12 9.93 6.13
C GLN A 174 4.29 9.55 5.22
N MET A 175 4.70 10.45 4.30
CA MET A 175 5.70 10.14 3.27
C MET A 175 7.05 9.65 3.82
N PRO A 176 7.66 10.28 4.83
CA PRO A 176 8.95 9.83 5.36
C PRO A 176 8.87 8.42 5.94
N TYR A 177 7.84 8.14 6.72
CA TYR A 177 7.61 6.82 7.31
C TYR A 177 7.35 5.76 6.21
N ALA A 178 6.46 6.05 5.26
CA ALA A 178 6.17 5.17 4.15
C ALA A 178 7.43 4.87 3.30
N PHE A 179 8.32 5.86 3.11
CA PHE A 179 9.57 5.65 2.40
C PHE A 179 10.49 4.66 3.13
N VAL A 180 10.70 4.83 4.44
CA VAL A 180 11.54 3.93 5.25
C VAL A 180 10.98 2.51 5.27
N VAL A 181 9.68 2.37 5.54
CA VAL A 181 9.00 1.07 5.49
C VAL A 181 9.07 0.47 4.08
N GLY A 182 8.93 1.32 3.06
CA GLY A 182 9.08 0.95 1.66
C GLY A 182 10.42 0.33 1.31
N ILE A 183 11.51 0.90 1.80
CA ILE A 183 12.87 0.36 1.64
C ILE A 183 12.99 -0.98 2.34
N PHE A 184 12.53 -1.07 3.58
CA PHE A 184 12.66 -2.29 4.38
C PHE A 184 11.90 -3.47 3.77
N LEU A 185 10.63 -3.28 3.45
CA LEU A 185 9.82 -4.32 2.81
C LEU A 185 10.34 -4.67 1.40
N GLY A 186 10.83 -3.68 0.66
CA GLY A 186 11.50 -3.91 -0.62
C GLY A 186 12.78 -4.72 -0.49
N TRP A 187 13.56 -4.50 0.55
CA TRP A 187 14.75 -5.30 0.85
C TRP A 187 14.38 -6.75 1.20
N ILE A 188 13.39 -6.96 2.09
CA ILE A 188 12.88 -8.32 2.40
C ILE A 188 12.44 -9.01 1.11
N TYR A 189 11.62 -8.36 0.29
CA TYR A 189 11.15 -8.92 -0.98
C TYR A 189 12.32 -9.30 -1.91
N SER A 190 13.35 -8.46 -2.00
CA SER A 190 14.50 -8.75 -2.85
C SER A 190 15.30 -9.98 -2.40
N ARG A 191 15.22 -10.34 -1.11
CA ARG A 191 15.93 -11.49 -0.51
C ARG A 191 15.11 -12.77 -0.50
N THR A 192 13.79 -12.64 -0.37
CA THR A 192 12.88 -13.79 -0.20
C THR A 192 12.11 -14.11 -1.48
N GLY A 193 11.94 -13.15 -2.37
CA GLY A 193 11.12 -13.28 -3.58
C GLY A 193 9.64 -13.14 -3.30
N SER A 194 9.27 -12.71 -2.10
CA SER A 194 7.88 -12.71 -1.64
C SER A 194 7.59 -11.57 -0.67
#